data_d04c5909c48eb728e24c3bcf35685089
#
_entry.id   d04c5909c48eb728e24c3bcf35685089
#
_cell.length_a   1.000
_cell.length_b   1.000
_cell.length_c   1.000
_cell.angle_alpha   90.00
_cell.angle_beta   90.00
_cell.angle_gamma   90.00
#
_symmetry.space_group_name_H-M   'P 1'
#
loop_
_entity.id
_entity.type
_entity.pdbx_description
1 polymer ?
#
loop_
_entity_poly.entity_id
_entity_poly.type
_entity_poly.pdbx_seq_one_letter_code
_entity_poly.pdbx_strand_id
1 'polypeptide(L)'
;MPDGWTIENAVHSFDISIGKTPPRSEPEWFTSNQTDNVWISIADMKTNSPFIFKSAEYLTNEAVKKHNVKIVPANSVLLSFKMTVGRVAIVTNEVTTNEAIAHFPCTKENLFFVYCYLKNFNYGYLGSTSSITTAINSKIIKEMPFLMPSKKELYLFNHKVSGLFEQLKYISKELDILEELSKMLLPQLLGHC
;
A
#
# COMPACT_ATOMS: atom_id res chain seq x y z
N MET A 1 13.87 3.79 25.77
CA MET A 1 13.75 2.99 24.54
C MET A 1 14.39 1.65 24.81
N PRO A 2 13.85 0.51 24.37
CA PRO A 2 14.49 -0.79 24.59
C PRO A 2 15.87 -0.85 23.91
N ASP A 3 16.77 -1.72 24.44
CA ASP A 3 18.10 -1.87 23.89
C ASP A 3 18.06 -2.36 22.43
N GLY A 4 18.87 -1.74 21.58
CA GLY A 4 18.96 -2.08 20.15
C GLY A 4 17.83 -1.57 19.26
N TRP A 5 16.90 -0.78 19.81
CA TRP A 5 15.92 -0.05 19.01
C TRP A 5 16.51 1.28 18.52
N THR A 6 16.18 1.67 17.30
CA THR A 6 16.59 2.95 16.72
C THR A 6 15.37 3.77 16.28
N ILE A 7 15.47 5.10 16.37
CA ILE A 7 14.53 6.03 15.75
C ILE A 7 15.33 6.85 14.76
N GLU A 8 14.91 6.83 13.51
CA GLU A 8 15.53 7.61 12.44
C GLU A 8 14.48 8.06 11.43
N ASN A 9 14.86 8.91 10.49
CA ASN A 9 13.95 9.26 9.40
C ASN A 9 13.69 8.03 8.52
N ALA A 10 12.45 7.81 8.11
CA ALA A 10 12.04 6.64 7.33
C ALA A 10 12.88 6.41 6.08
N VAL A 11 13.37 7.49 5.43
CA VAL A 11 14.24 7.41 4.24
C VAL A 11 15.60 6.73 4.51
N HIS A 12 16.04 6.65 5.75
CA HIS A 12 17.29 5.96 6.09
C HIS A 12 17.12 4.45 6.20
N SER A 13 15.90 3.99 6.52
CA SER A 13 15.56 2.56 6.62
C SER A 13 14.95 1.98 5.36
N PHE A 14 14.35 2.83 4.47
CA PHE A 14 13.60 2.39 3.30
C PHE A 14 13.92 3.22 2.06
N ASP A 15 13.98 2.58 0.89
CA ASP A 15 14.00 3.26 -0.42
C ASP A 15 12.58 3.72 -0.79
N ILE A 16 12.13 4.80 -0.14
CA ILE A 16 10.77 5.30 -0.29
C ILE A 16 10.60 5.98 -1.65
N SER A 17 9.71 5.43 -2.46
CA SER A 17 9.25 6.02 -3.71
C SER A 17 7.77 6.42 -3.64
N ILE A 18 7.33 7.21 -4.62
CA ILE A 18 5.96 7.72 -4.73
C ILE A 18 5.40 7.30 -6.08
N GLY A 19 4.13 6.96 -6.10
CA GLY A 19 3.42 6.61 -7.32
C GLY A 19 3.25 7.78 -8.28
N LYS A 20 2.67 7.48 -9.45
CA LYS A 20 2.43 8.46 -10.50
C LYS A 20 1.17 8.12 -11.27
N THR A 21 0.38 9.14 -11.60
CA THR A 21 -0.79 9.02 -12.46
C THR A 21 -0.43 9.53 -13.85
N PRO A 22 -0.55 8.70 -14.91
CA PRO A 22 -0.53 9.20 -16.28
C PRO A 22 -1.64 10.21 -16.52
N PRO A 23 -1.54 11.11 -17.53
CA PRO A 23 -2.58 12.10 -17.79
C PRO A 23 -3.94 11.46 -18.02
N ARG A 24 -4.94 11.84 -17.23
CA ARG A 24 -6.32 11.31 -17.35
C ARG A 24 -7.03 11.79 -18.62
N SER A 25 -6.51 12.81 -19.29
CA SER A 25 -6.96 13.26 -20.60
C SER A 25 -6.60 12.30 -21.75
N GLU A 26 -5.72 11.33 -21.48
CA GLU A 26 -5.23 10.33 -22.41
C GLU A 26 -5.66 8.94 -21.90
N PRO A 27 -6.96 8.54 -22.12
CA PRO A 27 -7.54 7.34 -21.51
C PRO A 27 -6.90 6.03 -22.00
N GLU A 28 -6.18 6.05 -23.11
CA GLU A 28 -5.45 4.90 -23.68
C GLU A 28 -4.39 4.31 -22.74
N TRP A 29 -3.97 5.06 -21.73
CA TRP A 29 -3.00 4.57 -20.72
C TRP A 29 -3.64 3.66 -19.68
N PHE A 30 -4.96 3.72 -19.54
CA PHE A 30 -5.70 2.94 -18.55
C PHE A 30 -6.49 1.83 -19.25
N THR A 31 -6.54 0.67 -18.63
CA THR A 31 -7.18 -0.52 -19.17
C THR A 31 -7.90 -1.29 -18.07
N SER A 32 -8.88 -2.10 -18.45
CA SER A 32 -9.52 -3.11 -17.60
C SER A 32 -8.89 -4.50 -17.73
N ASN A 33 -7.88 -4.64 -18.59
CA ASN A 33 -7.19 -5.92 -18.80
C ASN A 33 -6.35 -6.27 -17.58
N GLN A 34 -6.72 -7.32 -16.87
CA GLN A 34 -6.06 -7.77 -15.64
C GLN A 34 -4.67 -8.36 -15.84
N THR A 35 -4.24 -8.57 -17.09
CA THR A 35 -2.87 -9.01 -17.41
C THR A 35 -1.87 -7.85 -17.50
N ASP A 36 -2.37 -6.61 -17.51
CA ASP A 36 -1.55 -5.40 -17.49
C ASP A 36 -1.11 -5.02 -16.05
N ASN A 37 -0.42 -3.89 -15.90
CA ASN A 37 0.13 -3.50 -14.61
C ASN A 37 -0.98 -3.04 -13.65
N VAL A 38 -1.16 -3.72 -12.54
CA VAL A 38 -2.09 -3.31 -11.47
C VAL A 38 -1.78 -1.87 -11.06
N TRP A 39 -2.77 -0.96 -11.12
CA TRP A 39 -2.61 0.43 -10.71
C TRP A 39 -3.51 0.77 -9.52
N ILE A 40 -2.91 0.83 -8.35
CA ILE A 40 -3.62 1.06 -7.09
C ILE A 40 -3.86 2.55 -6.87
N SER A 41 -5.11 2.92 -6.70
CA SER A 41 -5.56 4.24 -6.28
C SER A 41 -5.82 4.28 -4.77
N ILE A 42 -6.07 5.49 -4.21
CA ILE A 42 -6.52 5.61 -2.82
C ILE A 42 -7.87 4.89 -2.60
N ALA A 43 -8.73 4.84 -3.61
CA ALA A 43 -10.03 4.17 -3.50
C ALA A 43 -9.86 2.67 -3.24
N ASP A 44 -8.92 2.01 -3.96
CA ASP A 44 -8.63 0.59 -3.80
C ASP A 44 -8.06 0.26 -2.41
N MET A 45 -7.43 1.23 -1.74
CA MET A 45 -6.95 1.10 -0.37
C MET A 45 -8.06 1.23 0.69
N LYS A 46 -9.33 1.44 0.30
CA LYS A 46 -10.47 1.42 1.20
C LYS A 46 -10.91 -0.03 1.43
N THR A 47 -10.10 -0.79 2.13
CA THR A 47 -10.35 -2.19 2.46
C THR A 47 -10.15 -2.44 3.95
N ASN A 48 -10.84 -3.46 4.48
CA ASN A 48 -10.61 -3.97 5.84
C ASN A 48 -9.48 -5.02 5.88
N SER A 49 -9.02 -5.46 4.72
CA SER A 49 -7.89 -6.38 4.60
C SER A 49 -6.56 -5.63 4.71
N PRO A 50 -5.55 -6.23 5.35
CA PRO A 50 -4.18 -5.73 5.24
C PRO A 50 -3.58 -5.92 3.85
N PHE A 51 -4.14 -6.75 2.97
CA PHE A 51 -3.61 -7.09 1.66
C PHE A 51 -4.45 -6.53 0.52
N ILE A 52 -3.79 -6.10 -0.55
CA ILE A 52 -4.42 -5.73 -1.83
C ILE A 52 -3.83 -6.63 -2.92
N PHE A 53 -4.70 -7.30 -3.69
CA PHE A 53 -4.30 -8.21 -4.78
C PHE A 53 -4.70 -7.70 -6.16
N LYS A 54 -5.70 -6.82 -6.24
CA LYS A 54 -6.28 -6.27 -7.47
C LYS A 54 -6.63 -4.80 -7.29
N SER A 55 -6.88 -4.11 -8.39
CA SER A 55 -7.41 -2.75 -8.40
C SER A 55 -8.54 -2.63 -9.43
N ALA A 56 -9.23 -1.50 -9.41
CA ALA A 56 -10.27 -1.20 -10.40
C ALA A 56 -9.70 -0.90 -11.80
N GLU A 57 -8.44 -0.44 -11.88
CA GLU A 57 -7.80 -0.03 -13.13
C GLU A 57 -6.38 -0.60 -13.23
N TYR A 58 -5.92 -0.71 -14.47
CA TYR A 58 -4.58 -1.20 -14.81
C TYR A 58 -3.91 -0.21 -15.76
N LEU A 59 -2.58 -0.18 -15.80
CA LEU A 59 -1.82 0.62 -16.75
C LEU A 59 -1.20 -0.27 -17.81
N THR A 60 -1.26 0.19 -19.06
CA THR A 60 -0.54 -0.46 -20.15
C THR A 60 0.98 -0.42 -19.92
N ASN A 61 1.73 -1.36 -20.49
CA ASN A 61 3.18 -1.35 -20.41
C ASN A 61 3.79 -0.08 -21.01
N GLU A 62 3.14 0.48 -22.04
CA GLU A 62 3.54 1.73 -22.66
C GLU A 62 3.39 2.91 -21.72
N ALA A 63 2.26 2.97 -20.99
CA ALA A 63 2.01 4.00 -19.99
C ALA A 63 3.09 4.01 -18.91
N VAL A 64 3.44 2.83 -18.40
CA VAL A 64 4.49 2.69 -17.37
C VAL A 64 5.82 3.24 -17.87
N LYS A 65 6.22 2.88 -19.09
CA LYS A 65 7.48 3.33 -19.70
C LYS A 65 7.47 4.83 -20.04
N LYS A 66 6.45 5.27 -20.78
CA LYS A 66 6.37 6.66 -21.29
C LYS A 66 6.29 7.68 -20.15
N HIS A 67 5.52 7.36 -19.10
CA HIS A 67 5.32 8.28 -17.97
C HIS A 67 6.29 8.01 -16.82
N ASN A 68 7.22 7.09 -16.96
CA ASN A 68 8.15 6.71 -15.89
C ASN A 68 7.45 6.45 -14.57
N VAL A 69 6.39 5.60 -14.63
CA VAL A 69 5.65 5.16 -13.45
C VAL A 69 6.50 4.16 -12.68
N LYS A 70 6.63 4.34 -11.37
CA LYS A 70 7.40 3.42 -10.53
C LYS A 70 6.67 2.10 -10.36
N ILE A 71 7.38 1.00 -10.65
CA ILE A 71 6.95 -0.34 -10.27
C ILE A 71 7.34 -0.56 -8.81
N VAL A 72 6.37 -0.90 -8.01
CA VAL A 72 6.52 -1.22 -6.59
C VAL A 72 6.78 -2.71 -6.48
N PRO A 73 7.88 -3.14 -5.87
CA PRO A 73 8.17 -4.56 -5.75
C PRO A 73 7.19 -5.27 -4.80
N ALA A 74 7.05 -6.58 -4.99
CA ALA A 74 6.36 -7.44 -4.03
C ALA A 74 6.95 -7.27 -2.61
N ASN A 75 6.12 -7.53 -1.59
CA ASN A 75 6.46 -7.31 -0.19
C ASN A 75 6.75 -5.83 0.15
N SER A 76 6.01 -4.93 -0.45
CA SER A 76 6.02 -3.52 -0.07
C SER A 76 4.78 -3.18 0.75
N VAL A 77 4.95 -2.22 1.67
CA VAL A 77 3.83 -1.57 2.36
C VAL A 77 3.51 -0.26 1.66
N LEU A 78 2.24 -0.07 1.33
CA LEU A 78 1.71 1.15 0.74
C LEU A 78 1.12 2.04 1.83
N LEU A 79 1.35 3.35 1.73
CA LEU A 79 0.79 4.36 2.63
C LEU A 79 0.19 5.51 1.82
N SER A 80 -1.12 5.76 1.98
CA SER A 80 -1.74 6.97 1.43
C SER A 80 -1.38 8.18 2.29
N PHE A 81 -0.96 9.29 1.66
CA PHE A 81 -0.53 10.49 2.38
C PHE A 81 -1.13 11.82 1.84
N LYS A 82 -1.95 11.75 0.78
CA LYS A 82 -2.75 12.87 0.28
C LYS A 82 -4.23 12.53 0.39
N MET A 83 -5.09 13.54 0.49
CA MET A 83 -6.56 13.42 0.58
C MET A 83 -7.02 12.59 1.78
N THR A 84 -6.71 11.32 1.83
CA THR A 84 -6.98 10.41 2.97
C THR A 84 -5.65 9.86 3.45
N VAL A 85 -5.15 10.38 4.56
CA VAL A 85 -3.87 9.95 5.15
C VAL A 85 -4.06 8.72 6.02
N GLY A 86 -3.08 7.79 6.00
CA GLY A 86 -3.04 6.67 6.93
C GLY A 86 -3.80 5.42 6.47
N ARG A 87 -4.22 5.31 5.21
CA ARG A 87 -4.57 3.99 4.65
C ARG A 87 -3.28 3.23 4.37
N VAL A 88 -3.20 2.04 4.91
CA VAL A 88 -2.00 1.19 4.81
C VAL A 88 -2.39 -0.17 4.28
N ALA A 89 -1.62 -0.68 3.32
CA ALA A 89 -1.83 -2.01 2.75
C ALA A 89 -0.51 -2.68 2.38
N ILE A 90 -0.52 -4.01 2.29
CA ILE A 90 0.59 -4.84 1.84
C ILE A 90 0.29 -5.30 0.41
N VAL A 91 1.29 -5.23 -0.47
CA VAL A 91 1.25 -5.84 -1.80
C VAL A 91 2.17 -7.04 -1.86
N THR A 92 1.68 -8.13 -2.45
CA THR A 92 2.41 -9.41 -2.57
C THR A 92 2.95 -9.66 -3.98
N ASN A 93 2.54 -8.84 -4.94
CA ASN A 93 2.99 -8.84 -6.32
C ASN A 93 3.49 -7.44 -6.69
N GLU A 94 4.15 -7.34 -7.82
CA GLU A 94 4.50 -6.03 -8.39
C GLU A 94 3.25 -5.25 -8.76
N VAL A 95 3.22 -3.97 -8.42
CA VAL A 95 2.12 -3.06 -8.71
C VAL A 95 2.64 -1.67 -9.09
N THR A 96 1.76 -0.84 -9.59
CA THR A 96 1.95 0.61 -9.72
C THR A 96 0.91 1.34 -8.88
N THR A 97 1.09 2.61 -8.56
CA THR A 97 0.13 3.38 -7.76
C THR A 97 0.01 4.81 -8.25
N ASN A 98 -1.01 5.52 -7.76
CA ASN A 98 -1.13 6.96 -7.99
C ASN A 98 -0.14 7.77 -7.11
N GLU A 99 -0.04 9.08 -7.38
CA GLU A 99 0.89 10.02 -6.72
C GLU A 99 0.53 10.38 -5.28
N ALA A 100 -0.53 9.80 -4.74
CA ALA A 100 -0.95 10.02 -3.36
C ALA A 100 -0.50 8.89 -2.42
N ILE A 101 0.23 7.91 -2.94
CA ILE A 101 0.66 6.70 -2.24
C ILE A 101 2.20 6.66 -2.20
N ALA A 102 2.73 6.49 -1.00
CA ALA A 102 4.13 6.22 -0.75
C ALA A 102 4.36 4.71 -0.62
N HIS A 103 5.51 4.24 -1.10
CA HIS A 103 5.91 2.85 -1.11
C HIS A 103 7.06 2.62 -0.14
N PHE A 104 6.92 1.63 0.71
CA PHE A 104 7.93 1.15 1.65
C PHE A 104 8.31 -0.28 1.27
N PRO A 105 9.33 -0.47 0.40
CA PRO A 105 9.84 -1.80 0.09
C PRO A 105 10.38 -2.45 1.36
N CYS A 106 9.99 -3.70 1.61
CA CYS A 106 10.29 -4.41 2.83
C CYS A 106 11.01 -5.74 2.55
N THR A 107 11.77 -6.22 3.53
CA THR A 107 12.19 -7.61 3.60
C THR A 107 11.07 -8.45 4.23
N LYS A 108 11.17 -9.78 4.11
CA LYS A 108 10.19 -10.67 4.80
C LYS A 108 10.21 -10.50 6.31
N GLU A 109 11.38 -10.12 6.86
CA GLU A 109 11.58 -9.98 8.30
C GLU A 109 10.90 -8.74 8.88
N ASN A 110 10.81 -7.64 8.13
CA ASN A 110 10.24 -6.38 8.65
C ASN A 110 8.84 -6.04 8.10
N LEU A 111 8.33 -6.76 7.10
CA LEU A 111 7.09 -6.46 6.39
C LEU A 111 5.89 -6.23 7.32
N PHE A 112 5.61 -7.20 8.20
CA PHE A 112 4.44 -7.12 9.09
C PHE A 112 4.63 -6.07 10.18
N PHE A 113 5.85 -5.88 10.64
CA PHE A 113 6.16 -4.81 11.58
C PHE A 113 5.94 -3.43 10.96
N VAL A 114 6.46 -3.20 9.75
CA VAL A 114 6.28 -1.93 9.01
C VAL A 114 4.80 -1.66 8.77
N TYR A 115 4.03 -2.67 8.35
CA TYR A 115 2.57 -2.52 8.21
C TYR A 115 1.92 -2.10 9.54
N CYS A 116 2.19 -2.81 10.64
CA CYS A 116 1.61 -2.51 11.94
C CYS A 116 2.03 -1.13 12.44
N TYR A 117 3.29 -0.75 12.26
CA TYR A 117 3.81 0.55 12.64
C TYR A 117 3.08 1.68 11.89
N LEU A 118 3.05 1.62 10.56
CA LEU A 118 2.39 2.62 9.73
C LEU A 118 0.88 2.66 9.98
N LYS A 119 0.23 1.53 10.22
CA LYS A 119 -1.21 1.46 10.52
C LYS A 119 -1.59 2.17 11.81
N ASN A 120 -0.71 2.14 12.80
CA ASN A 120 -0.93 2.73 14.13
C ASN A 120 -0.22 4.09 14.32
N PHE A 121 0.49 4.58 13.32
CA PHE A 121 1.20 5.86 13.41
C PHE A 121 0.23 7.03 13.49
N ASN A 122 0.50 7.98 14.39
CA ASN A 122 -0.32 9.19 14.50
C ASN A 122 0.17 10.27 13.51
N TYR A 123 -0.43 10.31 12.34
CA TYR A 123 -0.11 11.27 11.28
C TYR A 123 -0.45 12.72 11.62
N GLY A 124 -1.25 12.97 12.65
CA GLY A 124 -1.58 14.31 13.11
C GLY A 124 -0.37 15.12 13.61
N TYR A 125 0.72 14.45 13.98
CA TYR A 125 1.98 15.12 14.36
C TYR A 125 2.84 15.52 13.15
N LEU A 126 2.54 15.00 11.96
CA LEU A 126 3.29 15.33 10.74
C LEU A 126 2.75 16.64 10.15
N GLY A 127 3.64 17.60 9.91
CA GLY A 127 3.28 18.87 9.27
C GLY A 127 2.69 19.93 10.19
N SER A 128 2.59 19.68 11.52
CA SER A 128 2.20 20.70 12.49
C SER A 128 3.41 21.47 12.99
N THR A 129 3.59 22.70 12.50
CA THR A 129 4.38 23.72 13.19
C THR A 129 3.44 24.82 13.68
N SER A 130 3.31 24.94 14.99
CA SER A 130 2.74 26.06 15.79
C SER A 130 1.66 26.95 15.12
N SER A 131 0.54 26.44 14.67
CA SER A 131 -0.67 27.12 14.17
C SER A 131 -1.02 27.00 12.69
N ILE A 132 -0.21 26.36 11.84
CA ILE A 132 -0.53 26.12 10.43
C ILE A 132 -0.48 24.64 10.16
N THR A 133 -1.62 24.03 9.81
CA THR A 133 -1.66 22.63 9.34
C THR A 133 -1.08 22.57 7.93
N THR A 134 0.15 22.13 7.80
CA THR A 134 0.77 21.95 6.49
C THR A 134 0.29 20.62 5.89
N ALA A 135 -0.17 20.64 4.65
CA ALA A 135 -0.54 19.41 3.93
C ALA A 135 0.65 18.44 3.89
N ILE A 136 0.41 17.17 4.24
CA ILE A 136 1.43 16.13 4.19
C ILE A 136 1.87 15.92 2.73
N ASN A 137 3.16 15.99 2.49
CA ASN A 137 3.78 15.77 1.19
C ASN A 137 4.83 14.65 1.26
N SER A 138 5.40 14.30 0.11
CA SER A 138 6.38 13.21 0.00
C SER A 138 7.64 13.43 0.84
N LYS A 139 8.08 14.67 1.03
CA LYS A 139 9.23 14.99 1.86
C LYS A 139 8.94 14.68 3.33
N ILE A 140 7.78 15.11 3.83
CA ILE A 140 7.34 14.86 5.20
C ILE A 140 7.24 13.34 5.47
N ILE A 141 6.73 12.55 4.51
CA ILE A 141 6.68 11.09 4.63
C ILE A 141 8.08 10.47 4.69
N LYS A 142 9.01 10.94 3.87
CA LYS A 142 10.41 10.46 3.89
C LYS A 142 11.14 10.79 5.18
N GLU A 143 10.84 11.95 5.74
CA GLU A 143 11.44 12.46 6.98
C GLU A 143 10.67 12.05 8.26
N MET A 144 9.55 11.31 8.12
CA MET A 144 8.80 10.88 9.31
C MET A 144 9.67 10.02 10.23
N PRO A 145 9.52 10.17 11.56
CA PRO A 145 10.24 9.32 12.49
C PRO A 145 9.77 7.87 12.32
N PHE A 146 10.72 6.96 12.22
CA PHE A 146 10.47 5.54 12.12
C PHE A 146 11.20 4.78 13.20
N LEU A 147 10.46 4.05 14.02
CA LEU A 147 11.00 3.22 15.08
C LEU A 147 11.32 1.84 14.51
N MET A 148 12.59 1.46 14.51
CA MET A 148 13.05 0.15 14.06
C MET A 148 13.47 -0.69 15.26
N PRO A 149 12.86 -1.86 15.50
CA PRO A 149 13.26 -2.76 16.57
C PRO A 149 14.57 -3.48 16.27
N SER A 150 15.19 -4.04 17.28
CA SER A 150 16.34 -4.92 17.11
C SER A 150 15.98 -6.16 16.27
N LYS A 151 16.97 -6.78 15.61
CA LYS A 151 16.76 -8.03 14.85
C LYS A 151 16.13 -9.14 15.69
N LYS A 152 16.51 -9.24 16.97
CA LYS A 152 15.95 -10.22 17.90
C LYS A 152 14.45 -10.00 18.12
N GLU A 153 14.04 -8.77 18.29
CA GLU A 153 12.64 -8.44 18.54
C GLU A 153 11.79 -8.52 17.28
N LEU A 154 12.33 -8.17 16.11
CA LEU A 154 11.67 -8.45 14.81
C LEU A 154 11.42 -9.94 14.63
N TYR A 155 12.40 -10.78 14.95
CA TYR A 155 12.25 -12.24 14.90
C TYR A 155 11.14 -12.71 15.84
N LEU A 156 11.14 -12.27 17.10
CA LEU A 156 10.11 -12.64 18.08
C LEU A 156 8.71 -12.12 17.67
N PHE A 157 8.64 -10.91 17.14
CA PHE A 157 7.40 -10.36 16.60
C PHE A 157 6.87 -11.23 15.46
N ASN A 158 7.70 -11.51 14.45
CA ASN A 158 7.31 -12.33 13.31
C ASN A 158 6.89 -13.73 13.72
N HIS A 159 7.59 -14.35 14.66
CA HIS A 159 7.20 -15.67 15.19
C HIS A 159 5.77 -15.68 15.76
N LYS A 160 5.34 -14.57 16.37
CA LYS A 160 3.98 -14.45 16.93
C LYS A 160 2.92 -14.11 15.88
N VAL A 161 3.24 -13.32 14.85
CA VAL A 161 2.21 -12.74 13.97
C VAL A 161 2.14 -13.35 12.59
N SER A 162 3.21 -14.00 12.10
CA SER A 162 3.27 -14.50 10.71
C SER A 162 2.12 -15.44 10.38
N GLY A 163 1.78 -16.38 11.26
CA GLY A 163 0.65 -17.28 11.06
C GLY A 163 -0.69 -16.54 10.91
N LEU A 164 -0.89 -15.48 11.69
CA LEU A 164 -2.10 -14.65 11.61
C LEU A 164 -2.16 -13.88 10.29
N PHE A 165 -1.03 -13.30 9.85
CA PHE A 165 -0.98 -12.56 8.57
C PHE A 165 -1.16 -13.51 7.37
N GLU A 166 -0.61 -14.72 7.41
CA GLU A 166 -0.86 -15.71 6.35
C GLU A 166 -2.35 -16.11 6.31
N GLN A 167 -3.00 -16.33 7.45
CA GLN A 167 -4.45 -16.59 7.48
C GLN A 167 -5.24 -15.41 6.93
N LEU A 168 -4.93 -14.17 7.32
CA LEU A 168 -5.57 -12.97 6.79
C LEU A 168 -5.38 -12.85 5.27
N LYS A 169 -4.22 -13.21 4.76
CA LYS A 169 -3.93 -13.23 3.33
C LYS A 169 -4.82 -14.22 2.56
N TYR A 170 -5.00 -15.44 3.09
CA TYR A 170 -5.87 -16.45 2.48
C TYR A 170 -7.34 -15.99 2.52
N ILE A 171 -7.83 -15.55 3.67
CA ILE A 171 -9.20 -15.04 3.83
C ILE A 171 -9.46 -13.88 2.87
N SER A 172 -8.51 -12.96 2.73
CA SER A 172 -8.66 -11.82 1.82
C SER A 172 -8.78 -12.26 0.36
N LYS A 173 -8.01 -13.27 -0.07
CA LYS A 173 -8.15 -13.84 -1.41
C LYS A 173 -9.49 -14.54 -1.62
N GLU A 174 -9.96 -15.29 -0.64
CA GLU A 174 -11.28 -15.93 -0.71
C GLU A 174 -12.40 -14.90 -0.82
N LEU A 175 -12.34 -13.83 -0.04
CA LEU A 175 -13.32 -12.73 -0.13
C LEU A 175 -13.31 -12.09 -1.52
N ASP A 176 -12.14 -11.82 -2.10
CA ASP A 176 -12.03 -11.29 -3.46
C ASP A 176 -12.67 -12.21 -4.50
N ILE A 177 -12.47 -13.53 -4.39
CA ILE A 177 -13.07 -14.52 -5.29
C ILE A 177 -14.60 -14.54 -5.11
N LEU A 178 -15.08 -14.56 -3.87
CA LEU A 178 -16.52 -14.56 -3.57
C LEU A 178 -17.21 -13.30 -4.07
N GLU A 179 -16.57 -12.13 -3.96
CA GLU A 179 -17.09 -10.88 -4.52
C GLU A 179 -17.19 -10.93 -6.05
N GLU A 180 -16.20 -11.51 -6.73
CA GLU A 180 -16.24 -11.68 -8.20
C GLU A 180 -17.35 -12.64 -8.62
N LEU A 181 -17.46 -13.79 -7.96
CA LEU A 181 -18.54 -14.75 -8.21
C LEU A 181 -19.92 -14.13 -8.00
N SER A 182 -20.08 -13.35 -6.91
CA SER A 182 -21.32 -12.63 -6.64
C SER A 182 -21.67 -11.65 -7.76
N LYS A 183 -20.70 -10.86 -8.25
CA LYS A 183 -20.90 -9.93 -9.36
C LYS A 183 -21.28 -10.64 -10.68
N MET A 184 -20.77 -11.84 -10.89
CA MET A 184 -21.10 -12.63 -12.10
C MET A 184 -22.48 -13.30 -12.02
N LEU A 185 -22.86 -13.82 -10.84
CA LEU A 185 -24.08 -14.62 -10.67
C LEU A 185 -25.32 -13.76 -10.44
N LEU A 186 -25.23 -12.67 -9.66
CA LEU A 186 -26.39 -11.81 -9.35
C LEU A 186 -27.12 -11.28 -10.58
N PRO A 187 -26.46 -10.75 -11.64
CA PRO A 187 -27.14 -10.31 -12.85
C PRO A 187 -27.86 -11.44 -13.59
N GLN A 188 -27.29 -12.66 -13.57
CA GLN A 188 -27.89 -13.83 -14.23
C GLN A 188 -29.14 -14.31 -13.48
N LEU A 189 -29.16 -14.23 -12.16
CA LEU A 189 -30.31 -14.60 -11.33
C LEU A 189 -31.42 -13.56 -11.37
N LEU A 190 -31.09 -12.28 -11.44
CA LEU A 190 -32.05 -11.18 -11.43
C LEU A 190 -32.53 -10.79 -12.85
N GLY A 191 -31.80 -11.16 -13.89
CA GLY A 191 -32.17 -10.89 -15.29
C GLY A 191 -33.24 -11.81 -15.88
N HIS A 192 -33.79 -12.73 -15.08
CA HIS A 192 -34.90 -13.62 -15.41
C HIS A 192 -36.21 -13.27 -14.66
N CYS A 193 -36.30 -12.08 -14.08
CA CYS A 193 -37.52 -11.52 -13.49
C CYS A 193 -38.10 -10.42 -14.39
#